data_a4d8a7a564c9e4f920405ad995a2186d
#
_entry.id   a4d8a7a564c9e4f920405ad995a2186d
#
_cell.length_a   1.000
_cell.length_b   1.000
_cell.length_c   1.000
_cell.angle_alpha   90.00
_cell.angle_beta   90.00
_cell.angle_gamma   90.00
#
_symmetry.space_group_name_H-M   'P 1'
#
loop_
_entity.id
_entity.type
_entity.pdbx_description
1 polymer ?
#
loop_
_entity_poly.entity_id
_entity_poly.type
_entity_poly.pdbx_seq_one_letter_code
_entity_poly.pdbx_strand_id
1 'polypeptide(L)'
;MKGAEPCLSVYPADTYNAMAQAALSGMNPLSTQKREFSRLFYANAMSMELDGAGRIMLPTRFMEHAGISSREVVVAGAGDCLELWDRATWESYDADLAQRAPDLTASLGHPA
;
A
#
# COMPACT_ATOMS: atom_id res chain seq x y z
N MET A 1 -5.87 1.55 0.23
CA MET A 1 -5.36 1.54 -1.16
C MET A 1 -4.83 0.17 -1.52
N LYS A 2 -5.05 -0.25 -2.74
CA LYS A 2 -4.37 -1.44 -3.27
C LYS A 2 -2.87 -1.13 -3.40
N GLY A 3 -2.02 -1.94 -2.78
CA GLY A 3 -0.58 -1.77 -2.86
C GLY A 3 -0.01 -2.22 -4.20
N ALA A 4 1.25 -1.85 -4.48
CA ALA A 4 1.98 -2.34 -5.65
C ALA A 4 2.26 -3.84 -5.52
N GLU A 5 2.52 -4.30 -4.31
CA GLU A 5 2.59 -5.70 -3.95
C GLU A 5 1.18 -6.22 -3.62
N PRO A 6 0.97 -7.53 -3.46
CA PRO A 6 -0.34 -8.10 -3.15
C PRO A 6 -0.73 -7.83 -1.68
N CYS A 7 -0.91 -6.57 -1.36
CA CYS A 7 -1.32 -6.10 -0.04
C CYS A 7 -2.23 -4.88 -0.15
N LEU A 8 -2.79 -4.47 0.98
CA LEU A 8 -3.54 -3.23 1.08
C LEU A 8 -2.75 -2.27 1.96
N SER A 9 -2.66 -1.02 1.53
CA SER A 9 -2.02 0.03 2.31
C SER A 9 -3.08 0.89 2.99
N VAL A 10 -2.89 1.15 4.27
CA VAL A 10 -3.79 1.97 5.08
C VAL A 10 -3.03 3.22 5.51
N TYR A 11 -3.52 4.37 5.09
CA TYR A 11 -2.94 5.67 5.41
C TYR A 11 -3.93 6.52 6.19
N PRO A 12 -3.47 7.42 7.05
CA PRO A 12 -4.31 8.54 7.45
C PRO A 12 -4.76 9.32 6.22
N ALA A 13 -6.04 9.76 6.17
CA ALA A 13 -6.61 10.39 4.97
C ALA A 13 -5.80 11.60 4.51
N ASP A 14 -5.39 12.46 5.44
CA ASP A 14 -4.62 13.66 5.10
C ASP A 14 -3.25 13.32 4.52
N THR A 15 -2.59 12.31 5.08
CA THR A 15 -1.30 11.81 4.58
C THR A 15 -1.43 11.29 3.16
N TYR A 16 -2.48 10.51 2.92
CA TYR A 16 -2.74 9.95 1.58
C TYR A 16 -3.01 11.05 0.55
N ASN A 17 -3.83 12.02 0.89
CA ASN A 17 -4.16 13.13 0.00
C ASN A 17 -2.91 13.96 -0.33
N ALA A 18 -2.08 14.25 0.67
CA ALA A 18 -0.84 14.99 0.46
C ALA A 18 0.13 14.22 -0.44
N MET A 19 0.25 12.91 -0.26
CA MET A 19 1.08 12.04 -1.08
C MET A 19 0.61 12.02 -2.54
N ALA A 20 -0.70 11.87 -2.75
CA ALA A 20 -1.29 11.85 -4.08
C ALA A 20 -1.09 13.19 -4.79
N GLN A 21 -1.31 14.29 -4.10
CA GLN A 21 -1.10 15.64 -4.67
C GLN A 21 0.37 15.86 -5.01
N ALA A 22 1.29 15.45 -4.15
CA ALA A 22 2.72 15.57 -4.42
C ALA A 22 3.14 14.74 -5.65
N ALA A 23 2.61 13.53 -5.79
CA ALA A 23 2.92 12.67 -6.93
C ALA A 23 2.39 13.23 -8.25
N LEU A 24 1.24 13.93 -8.22
CA LEU A 24 0.62 14.52 -9.41
C LEU A 24 1.13 15.93 -9.72
N SER A 25 1.79 16.56 -8.76
CA SER A 25 2.35 17.90 -8.91
C SER A 25 3.43 17.91 -9.99
N GLY A 26 3.41 18.92 -10.82
CA GLY A 26 4.38 19.06 -11.90
C GLY A 26 4.05 18.26 -13.16
N MET A 27 3.06 17.40 -13.12
CA MET A 27 2.59 16.72 -14.33
C MET A 27 1.75 17.67 -15.19
N ASN A 28 1.88 17.53 -16.51
CA ASN A 28 1.05 18.30 -17.42
C ASN A 28 -0.43 17.95 -17.20
N PRO A 29 -1.29 18.94 -16.87
CA PRO A 29 -2.71 18.68 -16.58
C PRO A 29 -3.48 18.01 -17.71
N LEU A 30 -3.02 18.15 -18.94
CA LEU A 30 -3.68 17.60 -20.13
C LEU A 30 -3.08 16.25 -20.56
N SER A 31 -2.06 15.75 -19.85
CA SER A 31 -1.42 14.50 -20.23
C SER A 31 -2.24 13.28 -19.86
N THR A 32 -2.15 12.25 -20.69
CA THR A 32 -2.72 10.94 -20.40
C THR A 32 -2.08 10.33 -19.15
N GLN A 33 -0.77 10.54 -18.99
CA GLN A 33 -0.02 10.06 -17.84
C GLN A 33 -0.62 10.58 -16.52
N LYS A 34 -0.92 11.87 -16.44
CA LYS A 34 -1.54 12.43 -15.23
C LYS A 34 -2.89 11.81 -14.94
N ARG A 35 -3.71 11.61 -15.98
CA ARG A 35 -5.02 10.96 -15.80
C ARG A 35 -4.89 9.53 -15.32
N GLU A 36 -3.94 8.79 -15.84
CA GLU A 36 -3.70 7.41 -15.42
C GLU A 36 -3.23 7.34 -13.96
N PHE A 37 -2.31 8.19 -13.55
CA PHE A 37 -1.87 8.26 -12.17
C PHE A 37 -3.00 8.72 -11.23
N SER A 38 -3.83 9.66 -11.66
CA SER A 38 -4.99 10.08 -10.87
C SER A 38 -5.94 8.92 -10.62
N ARG A 39 -6.22 8.11 -11.64
CA ARG A 39 -7.05 6.92 -11.49
C ARG A 39 -6.41 5.89 -10.56
N LEU A 40 -5.10 5.70 -10.68
CA LEU A 40 -4.36 4.79 -9.81
C LEU A 40 -4.49 5.19 -8.34
N PHE A 41 -4.33 6.47 -8.03
CA PHE A 41 -4.42 6.96 -6.66
C PHE A 41 -5.85 7.01 -6.12
N TYR A 42 -6.82 7.43 -6.92
CA TYR A 42 -8.16 7.72 -6.42
C TYR A 42 -9.18 6.61 -6.69
N ALA A 43 -9.09 5.93 -7.82
CA ALA A 43 -10.01 4.84 -8.12
C ALA A 43 -9.68 3.56 -7.36
N ASN A 44 -8.42 3.37 -6.95
CA ASN A 44 -7.96 2.21 -6.18
C ASN A 44 -7.86 2.48 -4.68
N ALA A 45 -8.48 3.54 -4.21
CA ALA A 45 -8.51 3.88 -2.79
C ALA A 45 -9.95 4.12 -2.35
N MET A 46 -10.20 3.92 -1.07
CA MET A 46 -11.48 4.21 -0.46
C MET A 46 -11.23 4.85 0.89
N SER A 47 -11.89 5.99 1.13
CA SER A 47 -11.87 6.63 2.43
C SER A 47 -12.89 5.93 3.33
N MET A 48 -12.48 5.60 4.54
CA MET A 48 -13.31 4.90 5.51
C MET A 48 -13.09 5.50 6.89
N GLU A 49 -14.12 5.42 7.72
CA GLU A 49 -14.01 5.76 9.12
C GLU A 49 -13.97 4.49 9.96
N LEU A 50 -13.17 4.50 11.02
CA LEU A 50 -13.19 3.43 12.01
C LEU A 50 -14.54 3.48 12.75
N ASP A 51 -15.12 2.31 13.02
CA ASP A 51 -16.31 2.24 13.86
C ASP A 51 -15.94 2.50 15.34
N GLY A 52 -16.94 2.46 16.22
CA GLY A 52 -16.73 2.70 17.65
C GLY A 52 -15.80 1.71 18.36
N ALA A 53 -15.53 0.57 17.73
CA ALA A 53 -14.61 -0.45 18.22
C ALA A 53 -13.25 -0.43 17.49
N GLY A 54 -13.03 0.55 16.61
CA GLY A 54 -11.79 0.68 15.86
C GLY A 54 -11.68 -0.29 14.68
N ARG A 55 -12.82 -0.70 14.11
CA ARG A 55 -12.87 -1.66 12.99
C ARG A 55 -13.24 -0.95 11.69
N ILE A 56 -12.74 -1.50 10.60
CA ILE A 56 -13.14 -1.10 9.24
C ILE A 56 -13.63 -2.34 8.49
N MET A 57 -14.50 -2.11 7.50
CA MET A 57 -14.92 -3.18 6.60
C MET A 57 -14.13 -3.08 5.31
N LEU A 58 -13.40 -4.14 4.98
CA LEU A 58 -12.61 -4.18 3.75
C LEU A 58 -13.54 -4.52 2.56
N PRO A 59 -13.54 -3.70 1.49
CA PRO A 59 -14.28 -4.04 0.29
C PRO A 59 -13.77 -5.33 -0.34
N THR A 60 -14.68 -6.13 -0.90
CA THR A 60 -14.35 -7.41 -1.51
C THR A 60 -13.27 -7.28 -2.57
N ARG A 61 -13.34 -6.26 -3.42
CA ARG A 61 -12.34 -6.03 -4.48
C ARG A 61 -10.93 -5.79 -3.93
N PHE A 62 -10.83 -5.20 -2.74
CA PHE A 62 -9.55 -4.97 -2.09
C PHE A 62 -9.00 -6.27 -1.50
N MET A 63 -9.87 -7.06 -0.88
CA MET A 63 -9.49 -8.37 -0.37
C MET A 63 -9.02 -9.30 -1.49
N GLU A 64 -9.69 -9.28 -2.63
CA GLU A 64 -9.29 -10.05 -3.81
C GLU A 64 -7.91 -9.65 -4.32
N HIS A 65 -7.64 -8.34 -4.38
CA HIS A 65 -6.32 -7.85 -4.80
C HIS A 65 -5.21 -8.40 -3.89
N ALA A 66 -5.42 -8.44 -2.59
CA ALA A 66 -4.43 -8.89 -1.62
C ALA A 66 -4.46 -10.41 -1.40
N GLY A 67 -5.38 -11.12 -2.04
CA GLY A 67 -5.54 -12.56 -1.86
C GLY A 67 -6.00 -12.93 -0.45
N ILE A 68 -6.67 -12.01 0.25
CA ILE A 68 -7.16 -12.25 1.60
C ILE A 68 -8.45 -13.08 1.52
N SER A 69 -8.30 -14.36 1.75
CA SER A 69 -9.43 -15.31 1.72
C SER A 69 -9.68 -15.96 3.07
N SER A 70 -8.72 -15.89 3.98
CA SER A 70 -8.82 -16.42 5.32
C SER A 70 -9.13 -15.32 6.33
N ARG A 71 -9.32 -15.71 7.60
CA ARG A 71 -9.50 -14.73 8.68
C ARG A 71 -8.19 -14.22 9.24
N GLU A 72 -7.07 -14.75 8.76
CA GLU A 72 -5.75 -14.41 9.28
C GLU A 72 -5.09 -13.37 8.39
N VAL A 73 -4.93 -12.20 8.93
CA VAL A 73 -4.34 -11.04 8.26
C VAL A 73 -3.15 -10.57 9.09
N VAL A 74 -2.05 -10.28 8.41
CA VAL A 74 -0.89 -9.65 9.05
C VAL A 74 -0.98 -8.14 8.85
N VAL A 75 -0.82 -7.40 9.93
CA VAL A 75 -0.72 -5.95 9.91
C VAL A 75 0.75 -5.59 10.08
N ALA A 76 1.35 -5.06 9.04
CA ALA A 76 2.76 -4.70 9.03
C ALA A 76 2.92 -3.18 8.97
N GLY A 77 3.80 -2.63 9.80
CA GLY A 77 4.18 -1.22 9.74
C GLY A 77 5.17 -1.00 8.60
N ALA A 78 4.88 -0.07 7.70
CA ALA A 78 5.73 0.24 6.56
C ALA A 78 6.23 1.70 6.57
N GLY A 79 6.30 2.31 7.76
CA GLY A 79 6.74 3.70 7.94
C GLY A 79 5.59 4.67 7.82
N ASP A 80 5.23 5.09 6.62
CA ASP A 80 4.18 6.08 6.39
C ASP A 80 2.77 5.48 6.43
N CYS A 81 2.65 4.17 6.42
CA CYS A 81 1.37 3.48 6.38
C CYS A 81 1.45 2.13 7.10
N LEU A 82 0.27 1.54 7.28
CA LEU A 82 0.14 0.13 7.65
C LEU A 82 -0.18 -0.66 6.38
N GLU A 83 0.34 -1.88 6.31
CA GLU A 83 0.00 -2.81 5.24
C GLU A 83 -0.78 -3.98 5.79
N LEU A 84 -1.80 -4.39 5.07
CA LEU A 84 -2.60 -5.57 5.39
C LEU A 84 -2.29 -6.66 4.37
N TRP A 85 -1.82 -7.78 4.86
CA TRP A 85 -1.40 -8.92 4.05
C TRP A 85 -2.19 -10.15 4.43
N ASP A 86 -2.51 -11.00 3.46
CA ASP A 86 -2.87 -12.36 3.75
C ASP A 86 -1.69 -13.04 4.46
N ARG A 87 -1.96 -13.83 5.51
CA ARG A 87 -0.89 -14.38 6.33
C ARG A 87 0.08 -15.26 5.53
N ALA A 88 -0.43 -16.16 4.72
CA ALA A 88 0.42 -17.07 3.94
C ALA A 88 1.27 -16.29 2.92
N THR A 89 0.67 -15.27 2.27
CA THR A 89 1.37 -14.41 1.33
C THR A 89 2.46 -13.61 2.04
N TRP A 90 2.17 -13.09 3.22
CA TRP A 90 3.15 -12.35 4.02
C TRP A 90 4.34 -13.23 4.41
N GLU A 91 4.07 -14.44 4.90
CA GLU A 91 5.15 -15.34 5.33
C GLU A 91 6.10 -15.66 4.18
N SER A 92 5.56 -15.89 2.98
CA SER A 92 6.38 -16.13 1.79
C SER A 92 7.18 -14.90 1.37
N TYR A 93 6.56 -13.74 1.36
CA TYR A 93 7.21 -12.48 1.00
C TYR A 93 8.29 -12.10 2.01
N ASP A 94 8.01 -12.23 3.30
CA ASP A 94 8.92 -11.90 4.37
C ASP A 94 10.17 -12.81 4.33
N ALA A 95 9.99 -14.10 4.07
CA ALA A 95 11.11 -15.03 3.93
C ALA A 95 12.01 -14.65 2.74
N ASP A 96 11.42 -14.29 1.60
CA ASP A 96 12.15 -13.83 0.43
C ASP A 96 12.89 -12.52 0.71
N LEU A 97 12.22 -11.58 1.37
CA LEU A 97 12.79 -10.29 1.75
C LEU A 97 13.97 -10.47 2.69
N ALA A 98 13.88 -11.39 3.65
CA ALA A 98 14.97 -11.69 4.57
C ALA A 98 16.22 -12.21 3.84
N GLN A 99 16.03 -13.03 2.80
CA GLN A 99 17.14 -13.50 1.96
C GLN A 99 17.79 -12.39 1.16
N ARG A 100 17.02 -11.38 0.76
CA ARG A 100 17.51 -10.24 -0.02
C ARG A 100 18.00 -9.07 0.83
N ALA A 101 17.82 -9.14 2.15
CA ALA A 101 18.14 -8.03 3.05
C ALA A 101 19.59 -7.55 2.94
N PRO A 102 20.63 -8.42 2.85
CA PRO A 102 22.00 -7.95 2.66
C PRO A 102 22.20 -7.15 1.38
N ASP A 103 21.61 -7.60 0.26
CA ASP A 103 21.72 -6.92 -1.03
C ASP A 103 20.96 -5.59 -1.01
N LEU A 104 19.77 -5.56 -0.40
CA LEU A 104 19.00 -4.33 -0.24
C LEU A 104 19.74 -3.31 0.59
N THR A 105 20.37 -3.75 1.68
CA THR A 105 21.17 -2.89 2.53
C THR A 105 22.37 -2.34 1.77
N ALA A 106 23.04 -3.15 0.98
CA ALA A 106 24.16 -2.71 0.15
C ALA A 106 23.70 -1.70 -0.91
N SER A 107 22.51 -1.90 -1.51
CA SER A 107 21.99 -1.00 -2.55
C SER A 107 21.56 0.37 -2.02
N LEU A 108 21.42 0.55 -0.72
CA LEU A 108 21.20 1.86 -0.11
C LEU A 108 22.40 2.79 -0.32
N GLY A 109 23.42 2.30 -1.02
CA GLY A 109 24.47 3.16 -1.50
C GLY A 109 25.21 3.83 -0.37
N HIS A 110 25.54 3.11 0.64
CA HIS A 110 26.39 3.70 1.63
C HIS A 110 27.65 4.16 0.96
N PRO A 111 27.77 5.47 0.81
CA PRO A 111 29.10 5.93 0.62
C PRO A 111 29.79 5.47 1.85
N ALA A 112 30.38 4.52 1.75
CA ALA A 112 31.18 4.24 2.89
C ALA A 112 31.32 5.42 3.80
#